data_468244f6ac845fb1b571c63c0a43f0b8
#
_entry.id   468244f6ac845fb1b571c63c0a43f0b8
#
_cell.length_a   1.000
_cell.length_b   1.000
_cell.length_c   1.000
_cell.angle_alpha   90.00
_cell.angle_beta   90.00
_cell.angle_gamma   90.00
#
_symmetry.space_group_name_H-M   'P 1'
#
loop_
_entity.id
_entity.type
_entity.pdbx_description
1 polymer ?
#
loop_
_entity_poly.entity_id
_entity_poly.type
_entity_poly.pdbx_seq_one_letter_code
_entity_poly.pdbx_strand_id
1 'polypeptide(L)'
;EGKRDDGSLLENTCNILKTRGRLSVLANPQQYGADTDEQYFSVALELCITWLNRLLFLKLLEGQLITYHKGDRSHAFLNSSRIDDFDELNELFFEVLAIRVDERSQSVREKFGNIPYLNSSLFEESDLERATIRINELKNRLDLPLSCSTVLKASNGKRLTGSKNTLNYLFEFLDAYDFGAEGSAEIQEQNKSIINASVLGLIFEKINGYRDGSFFTPGFITMYICRETIRRAVLHKFNETCGRSCANLVELHNEIIRQRMPIKEANALVNSLKICDPAVGSGHFLVSALNEIISIKSELGILSDHDGKLLRCDVTIENDELIVTVDDLIFEYQYKDSESQRIQETLFHEKETIIENCLFGVDINPKSVAICRLRLWIELLKNAYYRTTPQPPPYTSEGGGAKNSPPVSGGVGGGRVLETLPNIDINIKCGNSLISRFALAGMPSLPAAGRKKQKELADKYRELVFFYKHAPSNKAEVRKQIENLKHALENFGLPNDKDLKSLWLKKEELSVMALFGFSEKENEKRQKLHEQISDMEQRFAEKEKLVYHNAFEWRFEFPEVLDDAGEFIGFDAVIGNPPYIRQESIKDQKPALQEMFGTFYCGTADIDRKSVV
;
A
#
# COMPACT_ATOMS: atom_id res chain seq x y z
N GLU A 1 16.50 14.09 -28.66
CA GLU A 1 17.34 13.89 -27.48
C GLU A 1 17.64 15.26 -26.88
N GLY A 2 16.95 15.63 -25.78
CA GLY A 2 17.16 16.90 -25.09
C GLY A 2 18.45 16.87 -24.28
N LYS A 3 19.08 18.04 -24.11
CA LYS A 3 20.21 18.22 -23.20
C LYS A 3 19.74 17.88 -21.76
N ARG A 4 20.48 17.02 -21.07
CA ARG A 4 20.23 16.72 -19.65
C ARG A 4 20.74 17.88 -18.81
N ASP A 5 19.90 18.36 -17.89
CA ASP A 5 20.26 19.45 -16.99
C ASP A 5 20.70 18.88 -15.65
N ASP A 6 21.95 19.13 -15.26
CA ASP A 6 22.56 18.66 -14.01
C ASP A 6 21.79 19.12 -12.77
N GLY A 7 21.04 20.22 -12.88
CA GLY A 7 20.15 20.74 -11.83
C GLY A 7 18.86 19.93 -11.66
N SER A 8 18.47 19.10 -12.64
CA SER A 8 17.26 18.28 -12.46
C SER A 8 17.43 17.26 -11.34
N LEU A 9 16.35 16.98 -10.61
CA LEU A 9 16.37 15.99 -9.52
C LEU A 9 16.92 14.64 -10.00
N LEU A 10 16.49 14.19 -11.19
CA LEU A 10 16.89 12.93 -11.78
C LEU A 10 18.38 12.89 -12.15
N GLU A 11 18.89 13.94 -12.81
CA GLU A 11 20.31 13.95 -13.22
C GLU A 11 21.25 14.15 -12.02
N ASN A 12 20.86 14.97 -11.05
CA ASN A 12 21.59 15.10 -9.78
C ASN A 12 21.70 13.73 -9.09
N THR A 13 20.59 12.97 -9.00
CA THR A 13 20.56 11.63 -8.44
C THR A 13 21.45 10.65 -9.22
N CYS A 14 21.34 10.62 -10.56
CA CYS A 14 22.20 9.79 -11.42
C CYS A 14 23.69 10.08 -11.20
N ASN A 15 24.06 11.36 -11.15
CA ASN A 15 25.45 11.78 -10.99
C ASN A 15 26.03 11.38 -9.64
N ILE A 16 25.25 11.48 -8.55
CA ILE A 16 25.66 11.02 -7.22
C ILE A 16 25.80 9.49 -7.18
N LEU A 17 24.83 8.76 -7.71
CA LEU A 17 24.88 7.29 -7.77
C LEU A 17 26.13 6.80 -8.53
N LYS A 18 26.43 7.42 -9.70
CA LYS A 18 27.62 7.11 -10.51
C LYS A 18 28.91 7.44 -9.75
N THR A 19 28.98 8.64 -9.17
CA THR A 19 30.17 9.10 -8.46
C THR A 19 30.51 8.21 -7.27
N ARG A 20 29.49 7.66 -6.59
CA ARG A 20 29.67 6.80 -5.41
C ARG A 20 29.69 5.30 -5.74
N GLY A 21 29.50 4.92 -7.01
CA GLY A 21 29.51 3.51 -7.44
C GLY A 21 28.40 2.66 -6.78
N ARG A 22 27.24 3.24 -6.49
CA ARG A 22 26.21 2.61 -5.63
C ARG A 22 25.47 1.42 -6.25
N LEU A 23 25.60 1.16 -7.55
CA LEU A 23 25.03 -0.06 -8.17
C LEU A 23 25.68 -1.35 -7.65
N SER A 24 26.96 -1.31 -7.28
CA SER A 24 27.69 -2.49 -6.80
C SER A 24 27.18 -3.02 -5.45
N VAL A 25 26.40 -2.22 -4.71
CA VAL A 25 25.82 -2.61 -3.41
C VAL A 25 24.48 -3.32 -3.57
N LEU A 26 23.83 -3.16 -4.73
CA LEU A 26 22.55 -3.81 -5.01
C LEU A 26 22.74 -5.31 -5.25
N ALA A 27 21.90 -6.13 -4.64
CA ALA A 27 21.95 -7.59 -4.75
C ALA A 27 21.71 -8.07 -6.20
N ASN A 28 20.87 -7.37 -6.96
CA ASN A 28 20.54 -7.72 -8.34
C ASN A 28 20.38 -6.45 -9.21
N PRO A 29 21.48 -5.80 -9.62
CA PRO A 29 21.43 -4.57 -10.42
C PRO A 29 20.84 -4.80 -11.83
N GLN A 30 20.90 -6.02 -12.36
CA GLN A 30 20.39 -6.36 -13.71
C GLN A 30 18.87 -6.19 -13.85
N GLN A 31 18.11 -6.22 -12.76
CA GLN A 31 16.67 -5.95 -12.78
C GLN A 31 16.34 -4.50 -13.19
N TYR A 32 17.30 -3.58 -13.08
CA TYR A 32 17.12 -2.16 -13.40
C TYR A 32 17.48 -1.80 -14.86
N GLY A 33 18.04 -2.71 -15.64
CA GLY A 33 18.33 -2.48 -17.05
C GLY A 33 19.43 -3.39 -17.61
N ALA A 34 19.54 -3.40 -18.94
CA ALA A 34 20.46 -4.26 -19.67
C ALA A 34 21.92 -3.79 -19.56
N ASP A 35 22.13 -2.47 -19.47
CA ASP A 35 23.46 -1.88 -19.31
C ASP A 35 23.56 -0.99 -18.06
N THR A 36 24.79 -0.62 -17.72
CA THR A 36 25.08 0.15 -16.49
C THR A 36 24.44 1.54 -16.51
N ASP A 37 24.34 2.20 -17.64
CA ASP A 37 23.74 3.53 -17.75
C ASP A 37 22.23 3.47 -17.58
N GLU A 38 21.58 2.46 -18.16
CA GLU A 38 20.17 2.19 -17.97
C GLU A 38 19.85 1.84 -16.50
N GLN A 39 20.72 1.05 -15.86
CA GLN A 39 20.59 0.70 -14.45
C GLN A 39 20.67 1.95 -13.53
N TYR A 40 21.67 2.82 -13.73
CA TYR A 40 21.77 4.08 -12.98
C TYR A 40 20.54 4.96 -13.18
N PHE A 41 20.08 5.08 -14.41
CA PHE A 41 18.88 5.86 -14.74
C PHE A 41 17.62 5.31 -14.06
N SER A 42 17.42 4.00 -14.11
CA SER A 42 16.23 3.35 -13.53
C SER A 42 16.22 3.45 -12.00
N VAL A 43 17.38 3.24 -11.34
CA VAL A 43 17.51 3.42 -9.89
C VAL A 43 17.27 4.89 -9.49
N ALA A 44 17.86 5.84 -10.21
CA ALA A 44 17.64 7.25 -9.95
C ALA A 44 16.16 7.66 -10.14
N LEU A 45 15.51 7.14 -11.17
CA LEU A 45 14.11 7.40 -11.44
C LEU A 45 13.21 6.86 -10.30
N GLU A 46 13.49 5.67 -9.80
CA GLU A 46 12.73 5.06 -8.70
C GLU A 46 12.88 5.85 -7.39
N LEU A 47 14.09 6.30 -7.07
CA LEU A 47 14.35 7.19 -5.94
C LEU A 47 13.59 8.53 -6.09
N CYS A 48 13.70 9.16 -7.26
CA CYS A 48 12.99 10.41 -7.54
C CYS A 48 11.47 10.26 -7.41
N ILE A 49 10.89 9.18 -7.91
CA ILE A 49 9.46 8.90 -7.77
C ILE A 49 9.09 8.74 -6.29
N THR A 50 9.90 8.04 -5.50
CA THR A 50 9.67 7.88 -4.07
C THR A 50 9.65 9.23 -3.35
N TRP A 51 10.61 10.10 -3.61
CA TRP A 51 10.67 11.43 -2.99
C TRP A 51 9.56 12.37 -3.46
N LEU A 52 9.23 12.34 -4.76
CA LEU A 52 8.11 13.12 -5.30
C LEU A 52 6.78 12.65 -4.73
N ASN A 53 6.57 11.36 -4.53
CA ASN A 53 5.38 10.83 -3.89
C ASN A 53 5.21 11.37 -2.47
N ARG A 54 6.30 11.42 -1.68
CA ARG A 54 6.30 12.04 -0.34
C ARG A 54 5.92 13.51 -0.42
N LEU A 55 6.53 14.27 -1.32
CA LEU A 55 6.27 15.71 -1.49
C LEU A 55 4.83 15.98 -1.92
N LEU A 56 4.28 15.21 -2.85
CA LEU A 56 2.90 15.35 -3.30
C LEU A 56 1.91 15.04 -2.18
N PHE A 57 2.17 13.98 -1.41
CA PHE A 57 1.36 13.67 -0.23
C PHE A 57 1.40 14.80 0.80
N LEU A 58 2.58 15.34 1.06
CA LEU A 58 2.75 16.46 2.00
C LEU A 58 2.06 17.74 1.51
N LYS A 59 2.04 17.97 0.21
CA LYS A 59 1.33 19.10 -0.37
C LYS A 59 -0.19 18.97 -0.22
N LEU A 60 -0.73 17.75 -0.35
CA LEU A 60 -2.14 17.47 -0.04
C LEU A 60 -2.44 17.67 1.45
N LEU A 61 -1.57 17.15 2.34
CA LEU A 61 -1.70 17.36 3.78
C LEU A 61 -1.68 18.84 4.12
N GLU A 62 -0.77 19.61 3.53
CA GLU A 62 -0.69 21.07 3.71
C GLU A 62 -2.00 21.76 3.28
N GLY A 63 -2.50 21.41 2.08
CA GLY A 63 -3.77 21.93 1.57
C GLY A 63 -4.93 21.60 2.52
N GLN A 64 -5.01 20.37 3.03
CA GLN A 64 -6.02 19.94 3.98
C GLN A 64 -5.95 20.73 5.30
N LEU A 65 -4.75 20.93 5.85
CA LEU A 65 -4.56 21.71 7.07
C LEU A 65 -4.99 23.18 6.89
N ILE A 66 -4.63 23.78 5.76
CA ILE A 66 -5.04 25.15 5.42
C ILE A 66 -6.57 25.24 5.32
N THR A 67 -7.23 24.28 4.69
CA THR A 67 -8.70 24.20 4.60
C THR A 67 -9.34 24.08 5.98
N TYR A 68 -8.86 23.19 6.84
CA TYR A 68 -9.38 23.02 8.21
C TYR A 68 -9.23 24.27 9.07
N HIS A 69 -8.23 25.10 8.78
CA HIS A 69 -7.99 26.39 9.43
C HIS A 69 -8.51 27.59 8.64
N LYS A 70 -9.53 27.37 7.77
CA LYS A 70 -10.23 28.45 7.03
C LYS A 70 -9.30 29.32 6.18
N GLY A 71 -8.32 28.72 5.52
CA GLY A 71 -7.38 29.40 4.63
C GLY A 71 -6.16 30.02 5.34
N ASP A 72 -5.94 29.73 6.63
CA ASP A 72 -4.76 30.22 7.35
C ASP A 72 -3.46 29.61 6.82
N ARG A 73 -2.71 30.41 6.06
CA ARG A 73 -1.44 30.02 5.45
C ARG A 73 -0.27 29.87 6.43
N SER A 74 -0.45 30.16 7.72
CA SER A 74 0.56 29.82 8.74
C SER A 74 0.82 28.31 8.84
N HIS A 75 -0.14 27.50 8.36
CA HIS A 75 -0.03 26.05 8.24
C HIS A 75 0.73 25.58 6.99
N ALA A 76 1.08 26.46 6.06
CA ALA A 76 1.94 26.13 4.93
C ALA A 76 3.37 25.83 5.41
N PHE A 77 3.90 24.66 5.05
CA PHE A 77 5.22 24.23 5.49
C PHE A 77 6.16 23.77 4.36
N LEU A 78 5.62 23.47 3.17
CA LEU A 78 6.41 23.13 1.99
C LEU A 78 6.78 24.39 1.20
N ASN A 79 7.71 25.15 1.72
CA ASN A 79 8.19 26.38 1.09
C ASN A 79 9.67 26.64 1.44
N SER A 80 10.32 27.47 0.64
CA SER A 80 11.75 27.79 0.78
C SER A 80 12.10 28.63 2.01
N SER A 81 11.12 29.15 2.75
CA SER A 81 11.38 29.86 4.02
C SER A 81 11.51 28.89 5.21
N ARG A 82 11.01 27.67 5.07
CA ARG A 82 11.10 26.62 6.10
C ARG A 82 12.05 25.49 5.72
N ILE A 83 12.24 25.23 4.42
CA ILE A 83 13.06 24.15 3.87
C ILE A 83 13.97 24.74 2.81
N ASP A 84 15.23 25.03 3.17
CA ASP A 84 16.19 25.71 2.31
C ASP A 84 17.03 24.72 1.48
N ASP A 85 17.19 23.48 1.95
CA ASP A 85 18.01 22.47 1.32
C ASP A 85 17.46 21.03 1.47
N PHE A 86 18.16 20.07 0.86
CA PHE A 86 17.79 18.66 0.92
C PHE A 86 18.03 18.02 2.30
N ASP A 87 18.90 18.59 3.14
CA ASP A 87 19.12 18.11 4.51
C ASP A 87 17.87 18.40 5.36
N GLU A 88 17.33 19.61 5.26
CA GLU A 88 16.08 19.99 5.94
C GLU A 88 14.87 19.22 5.41
N LEU A 89 14.82 18.91 4.12
CA LEU A 89 13.78 18.06 3.55
C LEU A 89 13.88 16.61 4.07
N ASN A 90 15.10 16.09 4.24
CA ASN A 90 15.32 14.78 4.85
C ASN A 90 14.90 14.77 6.33
N GLU A 91 15.21 15.83 7.07
CA GLU A 91 14.77 16.02 8.46
C GLU A 91 13.22 16.00 8.53
N LEU A 92 12.53 16.70 7.61
CA LEU A 92 11.08 16.68 7.54
C LEU A 92 10.54 15.26 7.34
N PHE A 93 11.11 14.47 6.43
CA PHE A 93 10.64 13.12 6.15
C PHE A 93 10.84 12.18 7.34
N PHE A 94 12.04 12.16 7.93
CA PHE A 94 12.46 11.09 8.83
C PHE A 94 12.54 11.48 10.30
N GLU A 95 12.61 12.79 10.62
CA GLU A 95 12.71 13.26 12.00
C GLU A 95 11.46 14.02 12.47
N VAL A 96 10.64 14.50 11.52
CA VAL A 96 9.38 15.17 11.84
C VAL A 96 8.21 14.21 11.67
N LEU A 97 8.02 13.67 10.47
CA LEU A 97 6.84 12.89 10.12
C LEU A 97 6.88 11.46 10.65
N ALA A 98 8.05 10.86 10.73
CA ALA A 98 8.26 9.50 11.23
C ALA A 98 8.42 9.41 12.75
N ILE A 99 8.61 10.54 13.45
CA ILE A 99 8.85 10.58 14.91
C ILE A 99 7.71 11.31 15.61
N ARG A 100 7.22 10.74 16.71
CA ARG A 100 6.16 11.35 17.52
C ARG A 100 6.59 12.73 18.05
N VAL A 101 5.63 13.65 18.17
CA VAL A 101 5.91 15.03 18.55
C VAL A 101 6.63 15.16 19.91
N ASP A 102 6.31 14.26 20.85
CA ASP A 102 6.94 14.19 22.18
C ASP A 102 8.37 13.61 22.16
N GLU A 103 8.72 12.87 21.12
CA GLU A 103 10.05 12.25 20.95
C GLU A 103 11.00 13.09 20.07
N ARG A 104 10.50 14.12 19.36
CA ARG A 104 11.31 15.00 18.50
C ARG A 104 12.31 15.82 19.32
N SER A 105 13.47 16.11 18.71
CA SER A 105 14.47 17.03 19.29
C SER A 105 13.87 18.43 19.51
N GLN A 106 14.48 19.23 20.37
CA GLN A 106 13.99 20.60 20.65
C GLN A 106 14.07 21.47 19.40
N SER A 107 15.14 21.39 18.61
CA SER A 107 15.33 22.14 17.36
C SER A 107 14.25 21.81 16.33
N VAL A 108 13.92 20.50 16.17
CA VAL A 108 12.87 20.04 15.27
C VAL A 108 11.49 20.54 15.73
N ARG A 109 11.21 20.52 17.04
CA ARG A 109 9.94 21.03 17.58
C ARG A 109 9.77 22.54 17.37
N GLU A 110 10.82 23.32 17.53
CA GLU A 110 10.79 24.77 17.30
C GLU A 110 10.52 25.11 15.84
N LYS A 111 11.12 24.37 14.90
CA LYS A 111 10.99 24.62 13.47
C LYS A 111 9.72 24.04 12.86
N PHE A 112 9.36 22.82 13.24
CA PHE A 112 8.31 22.01 12.62
C PHE A 112 7.19 21.60 13.59
N GLY A 113 7.04 22.29 14.73
CA GLY A 113 6.11 21.91 15.81
C GLY A 113 4.64 21.79 15.41
N ASN A 114 4.22 22.49 14.37
CA ASN A 114 2.84 22.47 13.86
C ASN A 114 2.57 21.31 12.87
N ILE A 115 3.61 20.55 12.48
CA ILE A 115 3.45 19.45 11.53
C ILE A 115 3.12 18.18 12.29
N PRO A 116 2.04 17.45 11.92
CA PRO A 116 1.64 16.23 12.62
C PRO A 116 2.66 15.11 12.46
N TYR A 117 2.64 14.14 13.39
CA TYR A 117 3.25 12.84 13.22
C TYR A 117 2.37 11.98 12.30
N LEU A 118 2.98 11.26 11.37
CA LEU A 118 2.29 10.34 10.48
C LEU A 118 2.86 8.93 10.67
N ASN A 119 2.07 8.02 11.20
CA ASN A 119 2.45 6.63 11.38
C ASN A 119 2.37 5.83 10.07
N SER A 120 3.04 6.29 9.01
CA SER A 120 2.97 5.70 7.68
C SER A 120 4.33 5.23 7.20
N SER A 121 4.39 4.04 6.60
CA SER A 121 5.61 3.52 5.95
C SER A 121 6.06 4.37 4.75
N LEU A 122 5.23 5.32 4.28
CA LEU A 122 5.61 6.32 3.28
C LEU A 122 6.81 7.16 3.74
N PHE A 123 6.92 7.43 5.06
CA PHE A 123 8.00 8.21 5.67
C PHE A 123 9.04 7.34 6.40
N GLU A 124 9.12 6.05 6.05
CA GLU A 124 10.26 5.20 6.38
C GLU A 124 11.26 5.21 5.22
N GLU A 125 12.54 5.02 5.52
CA GLU A 125 13.53 4.80 4.46
C GLU A 125 13.20 3.52 3.71
N SER A 126 13.10 3.60 2.38
CA SER A 126 12.96 2.42 1.54
C SER A 126 14.25 1.59 1.52
N ASP A 127 14.14 0.31 1.17
CA ASP A 127 15.32 -0.56 1.02
C ASP A 127 16.28 -0.02 -0.02
N LEU A 128 15.76 0.60 -1.08
CA LEU A 128 16.57 1.21 -2.13
C LEU A 128 17.34 2.44 -1.62
N GLU A 129 16.70 3.31 -0.81
CA GLU A 129 17.37 4.46 -0.17
C GLU A 129 18.49 4.00 0.76
N ARG A 130 18.21 2.99 1.61
CA ARG A 130 19.23 2.41 2.51
C ARG A 130 20.41 1.80 1.77
N ALA A 131 20.15 1.11 0.67
CA ALA A 131 21.20 0.46 -0.13
C ALA A 131 21.99 1.45 -1.00
N THR A 132 21.38 2.57 -1.41
CA THR A 132 21.99 3.48 -2.38
C THR A 132 22.27 4.86 -1.80
N ILE A 133 21.38 5.83 -1.96
CA ILE A 133 21.50 7.20 -1.48
C ILE A 133 20.20 7.72 -0.91
N ARG A 134 20.29 8.64 0.04
CA ARG A 134 19.18 9.43 0.58
C ARG A 134 19.07 10.77 -0.13
N ILE A 135 17.94 11.44 0.03
CA ILE A 135 17.68 12.74 -0.61
C ILE A 135 18.65 13.82 -0.16
N ASN A 136 19.13 13.80 1.09
CA ASN A 136 20.09 14.76 1.63
C ASN A 136 21.51 14.61 1.06
N GLU A 137 21.78 13.54 0.30
CA GLU A 137 23.07 13.39 -0.40
C GLU A 137 23.11 14.15 -1.72
N LEU A 138 21.99 14.73 -2.15
CA LEU A 138 21.90 15.52 -3.37
C LEU A 138 22.57 16.88 -3.21
N LYS A 139 23.06 17.43 -4.33
CA LYS A 139 23.69 18.75 -4.34
C LYS A 139 22.64 19.86 -4.24
N ASN A 140 22.74 20.70 -3.21
CA ASN A 140 21.77 21.76 -2.91
C ASN A 140 21.88 23.00 -3.84
N ARG A 141 23.04 23.26 -4.42
CA ARG A 141 23.33 24.51 -5.14
C ARG A 141 23.37 24.33 -6.65
N LEU A 142 22.41 23.58 -7.19
CA LEU A 142 22.26 23.41 -8.62
C LEU A 142 21.01 24.18 -9.09
N ASP A 143 21.18 24.92 -10.17
CA ASP A 143 20.09 25.66 -10.80
C ASP A 143 19.51 24.84 -11.95
N LEU A 144 18.19 24.86 -12.04
CA LEU A 144 17.42 24.25 -13.12
C LEU A 144 16.84 25.35 -14.01
N PRO A 145 17.04 25.33 -15.32
CA PRO A 145 16.38 26.24 -16.24
C PRO A 145 14.86 26.10 -16.16
N LEU A 146 14.15 27.23 -16.11
CA LEU A 146 12.70 27.23 -16.13
C LEU A 146 12.20 26.70 -17.49
N SER A 147 11.28 25.76 -17.47
CA SER A 147 10.68 25.21 -18.70
C SER A 147 9.95 26.33 -19.46
N CYS A 148 10.05 26.32 -20.80
CA CYS A 148 9.28 27.22 -21.64
C CYS A 148 7.76 27.07 -21.48
N SER A 149 7.31 25.91 -20.98
CA SER A 149 5.92 25.61 -20.63
C SER A 149 5.59 25.83 -19.15
N THR A 150 6.52 26.41 -18.35
CA THR A 150 6.29 26.61 -16.91
C THR A 150 4.99 27.34 -16.62
N VAL A 151 4.29 26.91 -15.56
CA VAL A 151 3.08 27.58 -15.07
C VAL A 151 3.39 28.83 -14.24
N LEU A 152 4.65 29.00 -13.82
CA LEU A 152 5.07 30.13 -13.02
C LEU A 152 5.01 31.44 -13.81
N LYS A 153 4.36 32.45 -13.23
CA LYS A 153 4.15 33.77 -13.84
C LYS A 153 4.68 34.88 -12.95
N ALA A 154 5.23 35.90 -13.57
CA ALA A 154 5.54 37.16 -12.88
C ALA A 154 4.25 37.96 -12.61
N SER A 155 4.35 39.04 -11.80
CA SER A 155 3.24 39.92 -11.47
C SER A 155 2.54 40.54 -12.68
N ASN A 156 3.23 40.62 -13.83
CA ASN A 156 2.67 41.10 -15.10
C ASN A 156 1.96 40.00 -15.93
N GLY A 157 1.75 38.80 -15.36
CA GLY A 157 1.11 37.67 -16.01
C GLY A 157 1.96 36.93 -17.04
N LYS A 158 3.19 37.36 -17.35
CA LYS A 158 4.10 36.68 -18.26
C LYS A 158 4.78 35.49 -17.55
N ARG A 159 5.03 34.40 -18.29
CA ARG A 159 5.77 33.26 -17.79
C ARG A 159 7.17 33.68 -17.33
N LEU A 160 7.61 33.13 -16.21
CA LEU A 160 8.96 33.34 -15.71
C LEU A 160 9.97 32.67 -16.66
N THR A 161 11.13 33.27 -16.81
CA THR A 161 12.27 32.77 -17.59
C THR A 161 13.55 32.85 -16.75
N GLY A 162 14.60 32.12 -17.16
CA GLY A 162 15.86 32.05 -16.44
C GLY A 162 16.04 30.71 -15.74
N SER A 163 16.71 30.67 -14.61
CA SER A 163 16.93 29.47 -13.82
C SER A 163 16.60 29.72 -12.34
N LYS A 164 16.32 28.67 -11.62
CA LYS A 164 16.08 28.67 -10.16
C LYS A 164 16.74 27.46 -9.53
N ASN A 165 17.08 27.59 -8.25
CA ASN A 165 17.41 26.42 -7.45
C ASN A 165 16.33 25.36 -7.57
N THR A 166 16.71 24.10 -7.74
CA THR A 166 15.81 22.99 -8.05
C THR A 166 14.70 22.83 -6.99
N LEU A 167 15.04 22.90 -5.70
CA LEU A 167 14.09 22.75 -4.62
C LEU A 167 13.09 23.93 -4.57
N ASN A 168 13.59 25.16 -4.74
CA ASN A 168 12.74 26.34 -4.82
C ASN A 168 11.81 26.29 -6.02
N TYR A 169 12.30 25.84 -7.18
CA TYR A 169 11.45 25.68 -8.35
C TYR A 169 10.35 24.64 -8.11
N LEU A 170 10.69 23.54 -7.44
CA LEU A 170 9.72 22.49 -7.11
C LEU A 170 8.62 23.03 -6.17
N PHE A 171 8.97 23.75 -5.10
CA PHE A 171 7.98 24.31 -4.18
C PHE A 171 7.08 25.35 -4.87
N GLU A 172 7.67 26.29 -5.62
CA GLU A 172 6.88 27.27 -6.37
C GLU A 172 5.98 26.62 -7.43
N PHE A 173 6.46 25.54 -8.07
CA PHE A 173 5.65 24.78 -9.02
C PHE A 173 4.45 24.12 -8.32
N LEU A 174 4.64 23.50 -7.17
CA LEU A 174 3.55 22.94 -6.38
C LEU A 174 2.58 24.02 -5.89
N ASP A 175 3.08 25.18 -5.47
CA ASP A 175 2.27 26.32 -5.05
C ASP A 175 1.45 26.97 -6.18
N ALA A 176 1.80 26.72 -7.43
CA ALA A 176 1.03 27.19 -8.59
C ALA A 176 -0.32 26.46 -8.77
N TYR A 177 -0.52 25.35 -8.06
CA TYR A 177 -1.76 24.56 -8.08
C TYR A 177 -2.45 24.59 -6.73
N ASP A 178 -3.75 24.34 -6.76
CA ASP A 178 -4.57 24.18 -5.56
C ASP A 178 -4.70 22.68 -5.23
N PHE A 179 -4.18 22.28 -4.07
CA PHE A 179 -4.27 20.92 -3.52
C PHE A 179 -5.35 20.81 -2.43
N GLY A 180 -6.27 21.75 -2.37
CA GLY A 180 -7.37 21.75 -1.41
C GLY A 180 -8.36 20.60 -1.63
N ALA A 181 -9.19 20.34 -0.61
CA ALA A 181 -10.29 19.41 -0.71
C ALA A 181 -11.36 19.94 -1.69
N GLU A 182 -11.95 19.04 -2.49
CA GLU A 182 -13.11 19.36 -3.32
C GLU A 182 -14.29 19.75 -2.43
N GLY A 183 -14.97 20.85 -2.74
CA GLY A 183 -16.22 21.26 -2.09
C GLY A 183 -16.29 22.71 -1.63
N SER A 184 -15.22 23.36 -1.25
CA SER A 184 -15.27 24.74 -0.79
C SER A 184 -15.14 25.74 -1.94
N ALA A 185 -16.25 26.04 -2.61
CA ALA A 185 -16.31 27.09 -3.63
C ALA A 185 -15.87 28.47 -3.10
N GLU A 186 -15.91 28.69 -1.78
CA GLU A 186 -15.53 29.93 -1.12
C GLU A 186 -14.02 30.08 -0.85
N ILE A 187 -13.25 28.97 -0.85
CA ILE A 187 -11.82 28.99 -0.51
C ILE A 187 -10.93 28.73 -1.74
N GLN A 188 -11.52 28.53 -2.92
CA GLN A 188 -10.75 28.38 -4.15
C GLN A 188 -9.90 29.64 -4.38
N GLU A 189 -8.58 29.48 -4.32
CA GLU A 189 -7.67 30.55 -4.72
C GLU A 189 -7.93 30.88 -6.19
N GLN A 190 -8.45 32.10 -6.41
CA GLN A 190 -8.82 32.58 -7.74
C GLN A 190 -7.69 32.27 -8.74
N ASN A 191 -8.02 31.51 -9.79
CA ASN A 191 -7.19 31.16 -10.94
C ASN A 191 -6.16 30.00 -10.78
N LYS A 192 -6.19 29.18 -9.74
CA LYS A 192 -5.38 27.96 -9.66
C LYS A 192 -6.15 26.74 -10.15
N SER A 193 -5.46 25.82 -10.84
CA SER A 193 -6.03 24.52 -11.21
C SER A 193 -6.04 23.61 -9.99
N ILE A 194 -7.17 22.96 -9.74
CA ILE A 194 -7.31 21.99 -8.63
C ILE A 194 -6.60 20.70 -9.00
N ILE A 195 -5.81 20.19 -8.06
CA ILE A 195 -5.17 18.87 -8.13
C ILE A 195 -5.76 18.00 -7.03
N ASN A 196 -6.72 17.18 -7.39
CA ASN A 196 -7.32 16.20 -6.49
C ASN A 196 -6.63 14.82 -6.60
N ALA A 197 -7.07 13.86 -5.77
CA ALA A 197 -6.52 12.50 -5.75
C ALA A 197 -6.66 11.77 -7.09
N SER A 198 -7.76 11.98 -7.81
CA SER A 198 -8.00 11.37 -9.13
C SER A 198 -7.01 11.90 -10.18
N VAL A 199 -6.77 13.21 -10.21
CA VAL A 199 -5.77 13.85 -11.10
C VAL A 199 -4.36 13.34 -10.77
N LEU A 200 -4.01 13.22 -9.48
CA LEU A 200 -2.73 12.63 -9.07
C LEU A 200 -2.58 11.19 -9.52
N GLY A 201 -3.64 10.38 -9.42
CA GLY A 201 -3.65 9.02 -9.96
C GLY A 201 -3.27 8.97 -11.44
N LEU A 202 -3.87 9.82 -12.27
CA LEU A 202 -3.55 9.93 -13.71
C LEU A 202 -2.09 10.39 -13.96
N ILE A 203 -1.58 11.31 -13.14
CA ILE A 203 -0.18 11.77 -13.24
C ILE A 203 0.77 10.62 -12.94
N PHE A 204 0.53 9.87 -11.86
CA PHE A 204 1.36 8.73 -11.47
C PHE A 204 1.36 7.63 -12.53
N GLU A 205 0.24 7.34 -13.15
CA GLU A 205 0.16 6.38 -14.27
C GLU A 205 1.00 6.81 -15.47
N LYS A 206 0.95 8.09 -15.83
CA LYS A 206 1.78 8.62 -16.91
C LYS A 206 3.28 8.60 -16.58
N ILE A 207 3.66 8.83 -15.32
CA ILE A 207 5.06 8.77 -14.86
C ILE A 207 5.60 7.34 -14.94
N ASN A 208 4.79 6.33 -14.56
CA ASN A 208 5.21 4.93 -14.63
C ASN A 208 5.37 4.41 -16.06
N GLY A 209 4.78 5.07 -17.03
CA GLY A 209 4.97 4.85 -18.45
C GLY A 209 4.30 3.59 -19.00
N TYR A 210 4.05 3.60 -20.32
CA TYR A 210 3.47 2.49 -21.09
C TYR A 210 4.42 1.28 -21.28
N ARG A 211 5.62 1.30 -20.71
CA ARG A 211 6.65 0.28 -20.94
C ARG A 211 6.28 -1.11 -20.44
N ASP A 212 5.45 -1.19 -19.40
CA ASP A 212 5.15 -2.44 -18.68
C ASP A 212 3.75 -3.00 -19.00
N GLY A 213 3.12 -2.55 -20.11
CA GLY A 213 1.80 -3.05 -20.52
C GLY A 213 0.65 -2.58 -19.65
N SER A 214 0.86 -1.58 -18.79
CA SER A 214 -0.19 -1.00 -17.97
C SER A 214 -1.09 -0.08 -18.80
N PHE A 215 -2.38 -0.39 -18.83
CA PHE A 215 -3.41 0.42 -19.47
C PHE A 215 -4.33 1.00 -18.42
N PHE A 216 -4.56 2.30 -18.50
CA PHE A 216 -5.52 2.98 -17.65
C PHE A 216 -6.95 2.50 -17.92
N THR A 217 -7.64 2.09 -16.86
CA THR A 217 -9.06 1.79 -16.93
C THR A 217 -9.84 3.05 -16.58
N PRO A 218 -10.70 3.58 -17.47
CA PRO A 218 -11.50 4.76 -17.16
C PRO A 218 -12.35 4.58 -15.90
N GLY A 219 -12.43 5.61 -15.05
CA GLY A 219 -13.09 5.55 -13.75
C GLY A 219 -14.54 5.06 -13.80
N PHE A 220 -15.31 5.41 -14.86
CA PHE A 220 -16.68 4.91 -15.00
C PHE A 220 -16.76 3.39 -15.20
N ILE A 221 -15.71 2.76 -15.77
CA ILE A 221 -15.64 1.30 -15.94
C ILE A 221 -15.29 0.66 -14.59
N THR A 222 -14.31 1.22 -13.85
CA THR A 222 -13.94 0.70 -12.53
C THR A 222 -15.10 0.80 -11.56
N MET A 223 -15.79 1.93 -11.51
CA MET A 223 -17.00 2.11 -10.71
C MET A 223 -18.09 1.08 -11.06
N TYR A 224 -18.37 0.88 -12.35
CA TYR A 224 -19.39 -0.08 -12.79
C TYR A 224 -19.03 -1.51 -12.35
N ILE A 225 -17.79 -1.95 -12.60
CA ILE A 225 -17.34 -3.30 -12.23
C ILE A 225 -17.36 -3.48 -10.71
N CYS A 226 -16.85 -2.50 -9.95
CA CYS A 226 -16.87 -2.56 -8.49
C CYS A 226 -18.30 -2.61 -7.96
N ARG A 227 -19.19 -1.75 -8.45
CA ARG A 227 -20.60 -1.72 -8.05
C ARG A 227 -21.28 -3.09 -8.26
N GLU A 228 -21.17 -3.66 -9.44
CA GLU A 228 -21.81 -4.93 -9.76
C GLU A 228 -21.21 -6.10 -8.95
N THR A 229 -19.89 -6.13 -8.80
CA THR A 229 -19.20 -7.24 -8.15
C THR A 229 -19.35 -7.19 -6.63
N ILE A 230 -19.13 -6.03 -6.01
CA ILE A 230 -19.13 -5.90 -4.55
C ILE A 230 -20.54 -6.05 -3.99
N ARG A 231 -21.55 -5.47 -4.64
CA ARG A 231 -22.97 -5.65 -4.24
C ARG A 231 -23.36 -7.12 -4.23
N ARG A 232 -22.94 -7.89 -5.22
CA ARG A 232 -23.16 -9.35 -5.25
C ARG A 232 -22.40 -10.08 -4.14
N ALA A 233 -21.15 -9.70 -3.88
CA ALA A 233 -20.36 -10.29 -2.80
C ALA A 233 -20.99 -10.03 -1.42
N VAL A 234 -21.48 -8.81 -1.16
CA VAL A 234 -22.21 -8.46 0.07
C VAL A 234 -23.47 -9.32 0.20
N LEU A 235 -24.31 -9.38 -0.85
CA LEU A 235 -25.54 -10.19 -0.85
C LEU A 235 -25.23 -11.67 -0.60
N HIS A 236 -24.22 -12.21 -1.26
CA HIS A 236 -23.80 -13.60 -1.07
C HIS A 236 -23.38 -13.86 0.37
N LYS A 237 -22.53 -13.00 0.94
CA LYS A 237 -22.03 -13.12 2.31
C LYS A 237 -23.16 -13.13 3.33
N PHE A 238 -24.12 -12.19 3.21
CA PHE A 238 -25.28 -12.14 4.09
C PHE A 238 -26.19 -13.36 3.90
N ASN A 239 -26.47 -13.75 2.65
CA ASN A 239 -27.35 -14.88 2.35
C ASN A 239 -26.77 -16.20 2.91
N GLU A 240 -25.48 -16.44 2.76
CA GLU A 240 -24.79 -17.61 3.32
C GLU A 240 -24.83 -17.59 4.86
N THR A 241 -24.42 -16.47 5.47
CA THR A 241 -24.28 -16.39 6.93
C THR A 241 -25.63 -16.44 7.63
N CYS A 242 -26.65 -15.77 7.08
CA CYS A 242 -27.97 -15.68 7.69
C CYS A 242 -28.93 -16.75 7.21
N GLY A 243 -28.54 -17.64 6.28
CA GLY A 243 -29.40 -18.66 5.69
C GLY A 243 -30.61 -18.07 4.94
N ARG A 244 -30.40 -16.98 4.17
CA ARG A 244 -31.45 -16.21 3.46
C ARG A 244 -31.21 -16.21 1.96
N SER A 245 -32.13 -15.59 1.24
CA SER A 245 -32.06 -15.45 -0.22
C SER A 245 -32.62 -14.09 -0.64
N CYS A 246 -31.93 -13.01 -0.21
CA CYS A 246 -32.19 -11.65 -0.70
C CYS A 246 -31.64 -11.50 -2.11
N ALA A 247 -32.45 -10.95 -3.04
CA ALA A 247 -32.03 -10.76 -4.42
C ALA A 247 -31.32 -9.42 -4.67
N ASN A 248 -31.48 -8.44 -3.79
CA ASN A 248 -30.89 -7.11 -3.91
C ASN A 248 -30.69 -6.44 -2.54
N LEU A 249 -29.98 -5.30 -2.53
CA LEU A 249 -29.69 -4.57 -1.28
C LEU A 249 -30.94 -3.99 -0.60
N VAL A 250 -31.99 -3.67 -1.35
CA VAL A 250 -33.25 -3.18 -0.76
C VAL A 250 -33.94 -4.27 0.05
N GLU A 251 -33.97 -5.49 -0.49
CA GLU A 251 -34.48 -6.65 0.25
C GLU A 251 -33.62 -6.96 1.47
N LEU A 252 -32.28 -6.86 1.33
CA LEU A 252 -31.35 -7.07 2.43
C LEU A 252 -31.53 -6.02 3.53
N HIS A 253 -31.69 -4.74 3.19
CA HIS A 253 -31.97 -3.67 4.14
C HIS A 253 -33.26 -3.96 4.93
N ASN A 254 -34.33 -4.29 4.21
CA ASN A 254 -35.59 -4.64 4.84
C ASN A 254 -35.47 -5.86 5.77
N GLU A 255 -34.66 -6.85 5.38
CA GLU A 255 -34.42 -8.04 6.18
C GLU A 255 -33.60 -7.74 7.45
N ILE A 256 -32.58 -6.88 7.37
CA ILE A 256 -31.80 -6.39 8.52
C ILE A 256 -32.74 -5.73 9.55
N ILE A 257 -33.65 -4.85 9.09
CA ILE A 257 -34.63 -4.18 9.95
C ILE A 257 -35.61 -5.19 10.52
N ARG A 258 -36.19 -6.08 9.71
CA ARG A 258 -37.18 -7.07 10.12
C ARG A 258 -36.65 -8.02 11.20
N GLN A 259 -35.41 -8.45 11.08
CA GLN A 259 -34.74 -9.32 12.05
C GLN A 259 -34.18 -8.58 13.26
N ARG A 260 -34.18 -7.27 13.24
CA ARG A 260 -33.50 -6.41 14.24
C ARG A 260 -32.05 -6.80 14.41
N MET A 261 -31.37 -7.10 13.30
CA MET A 261 -29.94 -7.43 13.34
C MET A 261 -29.16 -6.26 13.98
N PRO A 262 -28.29 -6.49 14.96
CA PRO A 262 -27.46 -5.43 15.52
C PRO A 262 -26.58 -4.79 14.44
N ILE A 263 -26.52 -3.46 14.42
CA ILE A 263 -25.74 -2.70 13.45
C ILE A 263 -24.26 -3.15 13.45
N LYS A 264 -23.71 -3.43 14.63
CA LYS A 264 -22.33 -3.93 14.77
C LYS A 264 -22.12 -5.29 14.09
N GLU A 265 -23.11 -6.17 14.13
CA GLU A 265 -23.06 -7.48 13.48
C GLU A 265 -23.14 -7.33 11.96
N ALA A 266 -24.06 -6.52 11.45
CA ALA A 266 -24.16 -6.23 10.02
C ALA A 266 -22.89 -5.56 9.47
N ASN A 267 -22.32 -4.61 10.22
CA ASN A 267 -21.03 -4.00 9.88
C ASN A 267 -19.88 -5.03 9.89
N ALA A 268 -19.85 -5.93 10.87
CA ALA A 268 -18.82 -6.98 10.93
C ALA A 268 -18.88 -7.91 9.71
N LEU A 269 -20.09 -8.24 9.21
CA LEU A 269 -20.23 -9.03 7.98
C LEU A 269 -19.69 -8.30 6.76
N VAL A 270 -20.00 -7.01 6.57
CA VAL A 270 -19.43 -6.22 5.47
C VAL A 270 -17.91 -6.10 5.61
N ASN A 271 -17.40 -5.84 6.81
CA ASN A 271 -15.98 -5.70 7.09
C ASN A 271 -15.19 -7.03 7.01
N SER A 272 -15.89 -8.17 6.93
CA SER A 272 -15.25 -9.48 6.73
C SER A 272 -15.00 -9.81 5.26
N LEU A 273 -15.52 -9.01 4.31
CA LEU A 273 -15.27 -9.21 2.88
C LEU A 273 -13.78 -9.14 2.56
N LYS A 274 -13.34 -10.00 1.64
CA LYS A 274 -11.98 -10.02 1.10
C LYS A 274 -12.05 -9.77 -0.40
N ILE A 275 -11.54 -8.62 -0.83
CA ILE A 275 -11.55 -8.16 -2.22
C ILE A 275 -10.12 -8.03 -2.69
N CYS A 276 -9.78 -8.66 -3.79
CA CYS A 276 -8.42 -8.66 -4.33
C CYS A 276 -8.36 -8.10 -5.75
N ASP A 277 -7.38 -7.24 -6.00
CA ASP A 277 -6.92 -6.89 -7.35
C ASP A 277 -5.55 -7.52 -7.59
N PRO A 278 -5.45 -8.58 -8.42
CA PRO A 278 -4.19 -9.28 -8.67
C PRO A 278 -3.24 -8.57 -9.65
N ALA A 279 -3.66 -7.42 -10.20
CA ALA A 279 -2.87 -6.56 -11.09
C ALA A 279 -3.18 -5.09 -10.77
N VAL A 280 -2.95 -4.71 -9.51
CA VAL A 280 -3.54 -3.52 -8.88
C VAL A 280 -3.16 -2.19 -9.54
N GLY A 281 -2.05 -2.13 -10.29
CA GLY A 281 -1.60 -0.92 -10.95
C GLY A 281 -1.48 0.25 -9.95
N SER A 282 -2.09 1.37 -10.29
CA SER A 282 -2.17 2.55 -9.43
C SER A 282 -3.32 2.50 -8.40
N GLY A 283 -4.04 1.39 -8.26
CA GLY A 283 -5.07 1.18 -7.24
C GLY A 283 -6.46 1.73 -7.56
N HIS A 284 -6.80 1.99 -8.81
CA HIS A 284 -8.13 2.51 -9.18
C HIS A 284 -9.26 1.61 -8.71
N PHE A 285 -9.17 0.29 -8.97
CA PHE A 285 -10.20 -0.65 -8.55
C PHE A 285 -10.36 -0.70 -7.02
N LEU A 286 -9.26 -0.60 -6.27
CA LEU A 286 -9.33 -0.63 -4.81
C LEU A 286 -9.94 0.65 -4.23
N VAL A 287 -9.69 1.82 -4.83
CA VAL A 287 -10.33 3.08 -4.43
C VAL A 287 -11.83 3.05 -4.77
N SER A 288 -12.20 2.61 -5.98
CA SER A 288 -13.62 2.46 -6.33
C SER A 288 -14.32 1.43 -5.43
N ALA A 289 -13.63 0.34 -5.04
CA ALA A 289 -14.14 -0.63 -4.09
C ALA A 289 -14.36 -0.06 -2.69
N LEU A 290 -13.41 0.75 -2.20
CA LEU A 290 -13.52 1.47 -0.93
C LEU A 290 -14.78 2.34 -0.90
N ASN A 291 -14.97 3.16 -1.93
CA ASN A 291 -16.12 4.05 -2.06
C ASN A 291 -17.44 3.26 -2.13
N GLU A 292 -17.47 2.19 -2.92
CA GLU A 292 -18.68 1.36 -3.05
C GLU A 292 -19.08 0.66 -1.74
N ILE A 293 -18.12 0.16 -0.94
CA ILE A 293 -18.40 -0.46 0.35
C ILE A 293 -19.04 0.56 1.32
N ILE A 294 -18.52 1.79 1.37
CA ILE A 294 -19.09 2.85 2.22
C ILE A 294 -20.49 3.22 1.74
N SER A 295 -20.70 3.35 0.43
CA SER A 295 -22.01 3.60 -0.15
C SER A 295 -23.02 2.49 0.21
N ILE A 296 -22.62 1.21 0.11
CA ILE A 296 -23.45 0.07 0.53
C ILE A 296 -23.81 0.15 2.02
N LYS A 297 -22.87 0.49 2.90
CA LYS A 297 -23.16 0.66 4.33
C LYS A 297 -24.16 1.79 4.59
N SER A 298 -24.09 2.87 3.85
CA SER A 298 -25.07 3.95 3.89
C SER A 298 -26.44 3.47 3.40
N GLU A 299 -26.52 2.81 2.24
CA GLU A 299 -27.77 2.27 1.68
C GLU A 299 -28.42 1.20 2.58
N LEU A 300 -27.62 0.40 3.27
CA LEU A 300 -28.12 -0.59 4.24
C LEU A 300 -28.51 0.01 5.60
N GLY A 301 -28.27 1.31 5.82
CA GLY A 301 -28.55 1.97 7.09
C GLY A 301 -27.70 1.44 8.26
N ILE A 302 -26.46 1.04 7.99
CA ILE A 302 -25.54 0.48 8.99
C ILE A 302 -24.28 1.34 9.19
N LEU A 303 -24.15 2.46 8.47
CA LEU A 303 -23.04 3.38 8.65
C LEU A 303 -23.16 4.08 10.02
N SER A 304 -22.31 3.70 10.96
CA SER A 304 -22.43 4.09 12.37
C SER A 304 -21.08 4.38 12.99
N ASP A 305 -21.07 5.23 14.02
CA ASP A 305 -19.89 5.48 14.83
C ASP A 305 -19.51 4.27 15.72
N HIS A 306 -18.39 4.40 16.45
CA HIS A 306 -17.88 3.34 17.33
C HIS A 306 -18.87 2.90 18.44
N ASP A 307 -19.79 3.78 18.82
CA ASP A 307 -20.86 3.47 19.79
C ASP A 307 -22.06 2.75 19.14
N GLY A 308 -22.06 2.66 17.83
CA GLY A 308 -23.15 2.05 17.05
C GLY A 308 -24.32 3.02 16.76
N LYS A 309 -24.11 4.33 16.95
CA LYS A 309 -25.10 5.35 16.58
C LYS A 309 -24.95 5.69 15.11
N LEU A 310 -26.04 5.57 14.35
CA LEU A 310 -26.08 5.86 12.92
C LEU A 310 -25.64 7.30 12.61
N LEU A 311 -24.92 7.48 11.53
CA LEU A 311 -24.63 8.81 10.99
C LEU A 311 -25.89 9.39 10.35
N ARG A 312 -26.01 10.71 10.46
CA ARG A 312 -27.05 11.50 9.78
C ARG A 312 -26.44 12.20 8.58
N CYS A 313 -26.06 11.44 7.60
CA CYS A 313 -25.54 11.92 6.33
C CYS A 313 -25.93 10.95 5.22
N ASP A 314 -26.06 11.47 4.02
CA ASP A 314 -26.20 10.67 2.81
C ASP A 314 -24.86 10.56 2.11
N VAL A 315 -24.59 9.37 1.53
CA VAL A 315 -23.34 9.09 0.84
C VAL A 315 -23.66 8.64 -0.58
N THR A 316 -23.09 9.35 -1.55
CA THR A 316 -23.18 9.04 -2.98
C THR A 316 -21.80 8.97 -3.61
N ILE A 317 -21.70 8.37 -4.78
CA ILE A 317 -20.45 8.29 -5.55
C ILE A 317 -20.63 9.05 -6.86
N GLU A 318 -19.82 10.07 -7.08
CA GLU A 318 -19.79 10.84 -8.31
C GLU A 318 -18.35 10.92 -8.84
N ASN A 319 -18.15 10.58 -10.11
CA ASN A 319 -16.83 10.61 -10.75
C ASN A 319 -15.71 9.87 -9.98
N ASP A 320 -16.05 8.73 -9.36
CA ASP A 320 -15.16 7.92 -8.51
C ASP A 320 -14.77 8.58 -7.18
N GLU A 321 -15.46 9.65 -6.80
CA GLU A 321 -15.29 10.34 -5.53
C GLU A 321 -16.50 10.12 -4.61
N LEU A 322 -16.22 9.98 -3.31
CA LEU A 322 -17.26 9.83 -2.28
C LEU A 322 -17.80 11.22 -1.89
N ILE A 323 -19.05 11.47 -2.21
CA ILE A 323 -19.74 12.70 -1.84
C ILE A 323 -20.58 12.43 -0.60
N VAL A 324 -20.35 13.22 0.44
CA VAL A 324 -21.10 13.15 1.69
C VAL A 324 -21.94 14.42 1.81
N THR A 325 -23.25 14.28 2.08
CA THR A 325 -24.17 15.40 2.28
C THR A 325 -24.85 15.31 3.63
N VAL A 326 -25.08 16.47 4.24
CA VAL A 326 -25.84 16.63 5.49
C VAL A 326 -26.89 17.70 5.24
N ASP A 327 -28.16 17.37 5.44
CA ASP A 327 -29.28 18.27 5.14
C ASP A 327 -29.21 18.85 3.71
N ASP A 328 -28.94 18.00 2.72
CA ASP A 328 -28.78 18.33 1.28
C ASP A 328 -27.60 19.24 0.92
N LEU A 329 -26.71 19.55 1.87
CA LEU A 329 -25.49 20.33 1.64
C LEU A 329 -24.25 19.45 1.66
N ILE A 330 -23.26 19.75 0.82
CA ILE A 330 -21.98 19.05 0.84
C ILE A 330 -21.35 19.22 2.23
N PHE A 331 -20.92 18.10 2.81
CA PHE A 331 -20.31 18.08 4.12
C PHE A 331 -18.92 18.71 4.10
N GLU A 332 -18.70 19.69 4.97
CA GLU A 332 -17.40 20.28 5.23
C GLU A 332 -17.00 20.10 6.70
N TYR A 333 -15.81 19.55 6.93
CA TYR A 333 -15.32 19.27 8.27
C TYR A 333 -15.06 20.54 9.07
N GLN A 334 -15.70 20.65 10.22
CA GLN A 334 -15.51 21.72 11.19
C GLN A 334 -15.12 21.15 12.55
N TYR A 335 -13.83 21.20 12.87
CA TYR A 335 -13.25 20.58 14.07
C TYR A 335 -13.77 21.12 15.42
N LYS A 336 -14.58 22.17 15.43
CA LYS A 336 -15.23 22.72 16.63
C LYS A 336 -16.68 22.26 16.80
N ASP A 337 -17.25 21.68 15.78
CA ASP A 337 -18.62 21.15 15.79
C ASP A 337 -18.58 19.65 16.10
N SER A 338 -19.38 19.21 17.07
CA SER A 338 -19.36 17.84 17.57
C SER A 338 -19.93 16.81 16.60
N GLU A 339 -20.95 17.20 15.82
CA GLU A 339 -21.55 16.30 14.82
C GLU A 339 -20.65 16.22 13.60
N SER A 340 -20.08 17.35 13.16
CA SER A 340 -19.07 17.37 12.10
C SER A 340 -17.85 16.53 12.46
N GLN A 341 -17.37 16.63 13.70
CA GLN A 341 -16.29 15.79 14.23
C GLN A 341 -16.67 14.32 14.17
N ARG A 342 -17.87 13.95 14.61
CA ARG A 342 -18.36 12.57 14.64
C ARG A 342 -18.47 11.98 13.24
N ILE A 343 -18.98 12.73 12.26
CA ILE A 343 -19.06 12.28 10.86
C ILE A 343 -17.66 12.04 10.30
N GLN A 344 -16.77 13.02 10.45
CA GLN A 344 -15.40 12.94 9.93
C GLN A 344 -14.62 11.76 10.52
N GLU A 345 -14.67 11.61 11.84
CA GLU A 345 -14.02 10.52 12.58
C GLU A 345 -14.56 9.15 12.17
N THR A 346 -15.88 9.03 12.04
CA THR A 346 -16.50 7.77 11.60
C THR A 346 -16.08 7.41 10.18
N LEU A 347 -16.10 8.37 9.24
CA LEU A 347 -15.67 8.11 7.86
C LEU A 347 -14.19 7.72 7.77
N PHE A 348 -13.34 8.34 8.58
CA PHE A 348 -11.92 7.96 8.68
C PHE A 348 -11.77 6.50 9.11
N HIS A 349 -12.40 6.10 10.24
CA HIS A 349 -12.29 4.75 10.77
C HIS A 349 -12.97 3.69 9.90
N GLU A 350 -14.05 4.04 9.21
CA GLU A 350 -14.67 3.15 8.23
C GLU A 350 -13.74 2.90 7.04
N LYS A 351 -13.13 3.95 6.48
CA LYS A 351 -12.13 3.81 5.42
C LYS A 351 -10.92 2.99 5.90
N GLU A 352 -10.40 3.30 7.08
CA GLU A 352 -9.30 2.55 7.71
C GLU A 352 -9.63 1.06 7.83
N THR A 353 -10.78 0.74 8.41
CA THR A 353 -11.25 -0.64 8.60
C THR A 353 -11.39 -1.40 7.27
N ILE A 354 -11.94 -0.76 6.25
CA ILE A 354 -12.12 -1.37 4.93
C ILE A 354 -10.76 -1.60 4.25
N ILE A 355 -9.86 -0.62 4.28
CA ILE A 355 -8.52 -0.75 3.68
C ILE A 355 -7.73 -1.86 4.37
N GLU A 356 -7.77 -1.93 5.70
CA GLU A 356 -7.01 -2.93 6.47
C GLU A 356 -7.56 -4.35 6.36
N ASN A 357 -8.88 -4.50 6.26
CA ASN A 357 -9.52 -5.81 6.36
C ASN A 357 -10.09 -6.34 5.06
N CYS A 358 -10.50 -5.46 4.13
CA CYS A 358 -11.23 -5.86 2.94
C CYS A 358 -10.40 -5.79 1.66
N LEU A 359 -9.43 -4.87 1.55
CA LEU A 359 -8.76 -4.58 0.29
C LEU A 359 -7.36 -5.20 0.24
N PHE A 360 -7.11 -5.97 -0.82
CA PHE A 360 -5.84 -6.64 -1.09
C PHE A 360 -5.41 -6.35 -2.52
N GLY A 361 -4.12 -6.11 -2.74
CA GLY A 361 -3.60 -5.82 -4.07
C GLY A 361 -2.24 -6.43 -4.31
N VAL A 362 -2.01 -6.86 -5.55
CA VAL A 362 -0.71 -7.38 -6.00
C VAL A 362 -0.35 -6.73 -7.32
N ASP A 363 0.90 -6.36 -7.49
CA ASP A 363 1.44 -5.91 -8.78
C ASP A 363 2.89 -6.36 -8.92
N ILE A 364 3.28 -6.69 -10.14
CA ILE A 364 4.67 -7.07 -10.43
C ILE A 364 5.62 -5.88 -10.39
N ASN A 365 5.09 -4.65 -10.59
CA ASN A 365 5.85 -3.42 -10.61
C ASN A 365 5.85 -2.76 -9.22
N PRO A 366 7.00 -2.66 -8.52
CA PRO A 366 7.08 -2.06 -7.19
C PRO A 366 6.67 -0.58 -7.18
N LYS A 367 6.79 0.14 -8.31
CA LYS A 367 6.35 1.53 -8.43
C LYS A 367 4.82 1.63 -8.41
N SER A 368 4.12 0.72 -9.11
CA SER A 368 2.66 0.62 -9.06
C SER A 368 2.18 0.35 -7.64
N VAL A 369 2.81 -0.59 -6.93
CA VAL A 369 2.52 -0.88 -5.52
C VAL A 369 2.67 0.36 -4.64
N ALA A 370 3.76 1.11 -4.80
CA ALA A 370 4.00 2.35 -4.04
C ALA A 370 2.92 3.41 -4.32
N ILE A 371 2.49 3.56 -5.57
CA ILE A 371 1.43 4.50 -5.97
C ILE A 371 0.07 4.06 -5.44
N CYS A 372 -0.25 2.77 -5.51
CA CYS A 372 -1.49 2.24 -4.95
C CYS A 372 -1.58 2.54 -3.44
N ARG A 373 -0.53 2.24 -2.69
CA ARG A 373 -0.45 2.58 -1.25
C ARG A 373 -0.64 4.08 -1.01
N LEU A 374 0.05 4.92 -1.78
CA LEU A 374 -0.08 6.37 -1.68
C LEU A 374 -1.53 6.83 -1.89
N ARG A 375 -2.22 6.30 -2.91
CA ARG A 375 -3.64 6.65 -3.17
C ARG A 375 -4.56 6.24 -2.03
N LEU A 376 -4.38 5.06 -1.46
CA LEU A 376 -5.17 4.64 -0.30
C LEU A 376 -4.91 5.54 0.92
N TRP A 377 -3.67 5.97 1.16
CA TRP A 377 -3.38 6.97 2.20
C TRP A 377 -4.00 8.33 1.91
N ILE A 378 -4.06 8.74 0.65
CA ILE A 378 -4.76 9.98 0.25
C ILE A 378 -6.26 9.87 0.54
N GLU A 379 -6.89 8.72 0.28
CA GLU A 379 -8.29 8.51 0.63
C GLU A 379 -8.56 8.60 2.14
N LEU A 380 -7.65 8.11 2.97
CA LEU A 380 -7.72 8.31 4.42
C LEU A 380 -7.50 9.78 4.81
N LEU A 381 -6.53 10.44 4.17
CA LEU A 381 -6.22 11.84 4.44
C LEU A 381 -7.42 12.76 4.20
N LYS A 382 -8.26 12.49 3.19
CA LYS A 382 -9.49 13.26 2.93
C LYS A 382 -10.41 13.35 4.16
N ASN A 383 -10.39 12.32 5.02
CA ASN A 383 -11.18 12.27 6.25
C ASN A 383 -10.34 12.38 7.52
N ALA A 384 -9.08 12.84 7.45
CA ALA A 384 -8.26 13.10 8.62
C ALA A 384 -8.98 14.07 9.58
N TYR A 385 -8.81 13.87 10.90
CA TYR A 385 -9.51 14.66 11.92
C TYR A 385 -8.61 14.94 13.12
N TYR A 386 -8.97 15.92 13.92
CA TYR A 386 -8.26 16.27 15.14
C TYR A 386 -8.81 15.51 16.34
N ARG A 387 -7.96 14.76 17.05
CA ARG A 387 -8.33 14.20 18.36
C ARG A 387 -8.48 15.29 19.40
N THR A 388 -9.52 15.20 20.21
CA THR A 388 -9.82 16.15 21.30
C THR A 388 -9.04 15.86 22.59
N THR A 389 -8.49 14.66 22.74
CA THR A 389 -7.64 14.22 23.87
C THR A 389 -6.51 13.33 23.38
N PRO A 390 -5.29 13.41 23.93
CA PRO A 390 -4.26 12.44 23.65
C PRO A 390 -4.73 11.06 24.15
N GLN A 391 -5.03 10.14 23.24
CA GLN A 391 -5.26 8.75 23.60
C GLN A 391 -3.94 8.15 24.05
N PRO A 392 -3.85 7.45 25.20
CA PRO A 392 -2.68 6.66 25.52
C PRO A 392 -2.48 5.62 24.41
N PRO A 393 -1.23 5.26 24.08
CA PRO A 393 -0.97 4.27 23.04
C PRO A 393 -1.75 2.98 23.36
N PRO A 394 -2.37 2.33 22.36
CA PRO A 394 -3.29 1.21 22.58
C PRO A 394 -2.69 -0.03 23.22
N TYR A 395 -1.38 -0.10 23.45
CA TYR A 395 -0.74 -1.25 24.09
C TYR A 395 0.45 -0.83 24.95
N THR A 396 0.25 -0.70 26.28
CA THR A 396 1.32 -0.92 27.24
C THR A 396 1.17 -2.33 27.78
N SER A 397 2.18 -3.18 27.53
CA SER A 397 2.31 -4.45 28.24
C SER A 397 2.27 -4.20 29.75
N GLU A 398 1.42 -4.92 30.47
CA GLU A 398 1.39 -4.91 31.91
C GLU A 398 2.77 -5.25 32.48
N GLY A 399 3.36 -4.35 33.23
CA GLY A 399 4.58 -4.61 33.98
C GLY A 399 5.51 -3.42 34.12
N GLY A 400 5.19 -2.48 34.99
CA GLY A 400 6.17 -1.48 35.46
C GLY A 400 5.54 -0.14 35.84
N GLY A 401 5.51 0.11 37.13
CA GLY A 401 4.86 1.20 37.87
C GLY A 401 4.90 2.58 37.20
N ALA A 402 3.72 3.14 37.01
CA ALA A 402 3.51 4.50 36.60
C ALA A 402 4.11 5.49 37.62
N LYS A 403 5.17 6.18 37.23
CA LYS A 403 5.55 7.45 37.86
C LYS A 403 4.77 8.58 37.19
N ASN A 404 3.90 9.21 37.97
CA ASN A 404 3.21 10.45 37.62
C ASN A 404 4.23 11.51 37.18
N SER A 405 4.27 11.81 35.90
CA SER A 405 4.90 13.03 35.39
C SER A 405 3.82 14.08 35.22
N PRO A 406 4.02 15.32 35.73
CA PRO A 406 3.04 16.37 35.57
C PRO A 406 2.89 16.79 34.11
N PRO A 407 1.71 17.29 33.69
CA PRO A 407 1.50 17.76 32.33
C PRO A 407 2.42 18.96 32.06
N VAL A 408 3.21 18.87 30.98
CA VAL A 408 4.04 19.99 30.52
C VAL A 408 3.11 21.06 29.95
N SER A 409 2.87 22.09 30.77
CA SER A 409 2.21 23.33 30.36
C SER A 409 3.21 24.17 29.56
N GLY A 410 2.92 24.41 28.29
CA GLY A 410 3.71 25.31 27.47
C GLY A 410 3.36 25.27 25.99
N GLY A 411 2.20 25.79 25.61
CA GLY A 411 1.82 25.97 24.21
C GLY A 411 0.40 26.50 24.11
N VAL A 412 0.24 27.70 23.61
CA VAL A 412 -1.03 28.42 23.44
C VAL A 412 -1.93 27.64 22.47
N GLY A 413 -3.13 27.23 22.96
CA GLY A 413 -4.15 26.53 22.18
C GLY A 413 -4.17 25.03 22.49
N GLY A 414 -5.23 24.55 23.16
CA GLY A 414 -5.41 23.16 23.63
C GLY A 414 -4.96 22.15 22.60
N GLY A 415 -4.05 21.24 23.02
CA GLY A 415 -3.29 20.34 22.19
C GLY A 415 -4.16 19.34 21.43
N ARG A 416 -4.59 19.72 20.23
CA ARG A 416 -5.25 18.83 19.26
C ARG A 416 -4.19 18.20 18.37
N VAL A 417 -4.21 16.89 18.27
CA VAL A 417 -3.30 16.12 17.43
C VAL A 417 -4.11 15.53 16.29
N LEU A 418 -3.60 15.65 15.05
CA LEU A 418 -4.22 15.01 13.91
C LEU A 418 -4.10 13.49 14.06
N GLU A 419 -5.16 12.74 13.69
CA GLU A 419 -5.14 11.28 13.69
C GLU A 419 -4.03 10.74 12.78
N THR A 420 -3.34 9.71 13.23
CA THR A 420 -2.24 9.09 12.50
C THR A 420 -2.75 8.13 11.42
N LEU A 421 -1.98 7.99 10.34
CA LEU A 421 -2.31 7.05 9.27
C LEU A 421 -1.89 5.61 9.66
N PRO A 422 -2.70 4.59 9.26
CA PRO A 422 -2.37 3.19 9.50
C PRO A 422 -1.30 2.65 8.55
N ASN A 423 -0.76 1.46 8.87
CA ASN A 423 0.17 0.75 8.01
C ASN A 423 -0.56 -0.16 7.03
N ILE A 424 -0.84 0.35 5.84
CA ILE A 424 -1.55 -0.38 4.78
C ILE A 424 -0.62 -1.15 3.83
N ASP A 425 0.69 -1.03 3.98
CA ASP A 425 1.67 -1.64 3.09
C ASP A 425 1.67 -3.18 3.12
N ILE A 426 1.11 -3.78 4.16
CA ILE A 426 1.02 -5.24 4.29
C ILE A 426 -0.08 -5.87 3.41
N ASN A 427 -1.06 -5.09 2.98
CA ASN A 427 -2.17 -5.57 2.14
C ASN A 427 -1.90 -5.37 0.64
N ILE A 428 -0.96 -4.48 0.28
CA ILE A 428 -0.62 -4.19 -1.11
C ILE A 428 0.82 -4.62 -1.33
N LYS A 429 1.03 -5.66 -2.13
CA LYS A 429 2.31 -6.35 -2.23
C LYS A 429 2.85 -6.42 -3.65
N CYS A 430 4.18 -6.58 -3.75
CA CYS A 430 4.86 -6.73 -5.03
C CYS A 430 5.11 -8.22 -5.32
N GLY A 431 4.79 -8.64 -6.55
CA GLY A 431 5.04 -9.99 -7.03
C GLY A 431 4.26 -10.35 -8.29
N ASN A 432 4.64 -11.45 -8.91
CA ASN A 432 3.93 -11.98 -10.06
C ASN A 432 2.77 -12.86 -9.60
N SER A 433 1.57 -12.32 -9.65
CA SER A 433 0.32 -12.96 -9.19
C SER A 433 -0.03 -14.28 -9.90
N LEU A 434 0.57 -14.54 -11.07
CA LEU A 434 0.36 -15.77 -11.86
C LEU A 434 1.36 -16.88 -11.56
N ILE A 435 2.46 -16.59 -10.89
CA ILE A 435 3.54 -17.54 -10.64
C ILE A 435 3.65 -17.80 -9.14
N SER A 436 3.50 -19.08 -8.75
CA SER A 436 3.67 -19.54 -7.37
C SER A 436 4.42 -20.85 -7.34
N ARG A 437 5.32 -21.02 -6.39
CA ARG A 437 6.06 -22.28 -6.13
C ARG A 437 5.17 -23.32 -5.47
N PHE A 438 4.12 -22.88 -4.76
CA PHE A 438 3.26 -23.74 -3.96
C PHE A 438 1.82 -23.73 -4.47
N ALA A 439 1.13 -24.85 -4.30
CA ALA A 439 -0.28 -24.99 -4.67
C ALA A 439 -1.19 -24.15 -3.76
N LEU A 440 -2.21 -23.54 -4.34
CA LEU A 440 -3.24 -22.82 -3.59
C LEU A 440 -4.09 -23.80 -2.77
N ALA A 441 -4.57 -24.87 -3.40
CA ALA A 441 -5.42 -25.87 -2.78
C ALA A 441 -4.63 -27.12 -2.35
N GLY A 442 -5.12 -27.76 -1.32
CA GLY A 442 -4.56 -29.00 -0.80
C GLY A 442 -3.46 -28.79 0.24
N MET A 443 -3.41 -29.71 1.18
CA MET A 443 -2.38 -29.77 2.21
C MET A 443 -1.58 -31.06 2.07
N PRO A 444 -0.28 -31.06 2.42
CA PRO A 444 0.44 -32.28 2.65
C PRO A 444 -0.31 -33.12 3.70
N SER A 445 -0.32 -34.42 3.54
CA SER A 445 -0.82 -35.34 4.58
C SER A 445 0.11 -35.26 5.79
N LEU A 446 -0.17 -34.32 6.69
CA LEU A 446 0.65 -34.07 7.88
C LEU A 446 0.17 -34.94 9.06
N PRO A 447 1.11 -35.48 9.87
CA PRO A 447 0.78 -36.03 11.18
C PRO A 447 0.08 -34.99 12.08
N ALA A 448 -0.68 -35.45 13.09
CA ALA A 448 -1.40 -34.56 14.01
C ALA A 448 -0.49 -33.46 14.65
N ALA A 449 0.74 -33.81 14.99
CA ALA A 449 1.73 -32.86 15.51
C ALA A 449 2.13 -31.79 14.47
N GLY A 450 2.26 -32.15 13.19
CA GLY A 450 2.55 -31.23 12.10
C GLY A 450 1.42 -30.24 11.85
N ARG A 451 0.16 -30.72 11.83
CA ARG A 451 -1.03 -29.86 11.71
C ARG A 451 -1.15 -28.87 12.88
N LYS A 452 -0.88 -29.34 14.09
CA LYS A 452 -0.87 -28.46 15.28
C LYS A 452 0.18 -27.35 15.15
N LYS A 453 1.40 -27.69 14.75
CA LYS A 453 2.49 -26.72 14.55
C LYS A 453 2.18 -25.71 13.44
N GLN A 454 1.59 -26.16 12.33
CA GLN A 454 1.18 -25.28 11.23
C GLN A 454 0.13 -24.27 11.71
N LYS A 455 -0.90 -24.73 12.46
CA LYS A 455 -1.91 -23.86 13.04
C LYS A 455 -1.29 -22.83 13.98
N GLU A 456 -0.41 -23.24 14.90
CA GLU A 456 0.29 -22.32 15.80
C GLU A 456 1.09 -21.24 15.06
N LEU A 457 1.74 -21.59 13.95
CA LEU A 457 2.47 -20.64 13.12
C LEU A 457 1.52 -19.69 12.38
N ALA A 458 0.41 -20.19 11.84
CA ALA A 458 -0.60 -19.37 11.16
C ALA A 458 -1.27 -18.38 12.12
N ASP A 459 -1.63 -18.82 13.32
CA ASP A 459 -2.21 -17.95 14.36
C ASP A 459 -1.23 -16.86 14.78
N LYS A 460 0.03 -17.22 15.03
CA LYS A 460 1.09 -16.24 15.35
C LYS A 460 1.35 -15.26 14.20
N TYR A 461 1.24 -15.73 12.95
CA TYR A 461 1.37 -14.87 11.78
C TYR A 461 0.23 -13.85 11.74
N ARG A 462 -1.04 -14.27 11.95
CA ARG A 462 -2.18 -13.36 12.04
C ARG A 462 -2.02 -12.32 13.16
N GLU A 463 -1.58 -12.75 14.34
CA GLU A 463 -1.30 -11.85 15.46
C GLU A 463 -0.24 -10.80 15.12
N LEU A 464 0.87 -11.20 14.48
CA LEU A 464 1.93 -10.26 14.09
C LEU A 464 1.49 -9.31 12.98
N VAL A 465 0.68 -9.77 12.01
CA VAL A 465 0.11 -8.91 10.97
C VAL A 465 -0.85 -7.88 11.59
N PHE A 466 -1.72 -8.32 12.50
CA PHE A 466 -2.58 -7.41 13.26
C PHE A 466 -1.76 -6.39 14.07
N PHE A 467 -0.75 -6.85 14.79
CA PHE A 467 0.12 -5.97 15.55
C PHE A 467 0.85 -4.97 14.64
N TYR A 468 1.36 -5.40 13.48
CA TYR A 468 2.04 -4.53 12.51
C TYR A 468 1.14 -3.39 12.01
N LYS A 469 -0.13 -3.69 11.72
CA LYS A 469 -1.10 -2.69 11.24
C LYS A 469 -1.31 -1.56 12.27
N HIS A 470 -1.33 -1.89 13.56
CA HIS A 470 -1.68 -0.97 14.65
C HIS A 470 -0.49 -0.48 15.48
N ALA A 471 0.72 -1.04 15.29
CA ALA A 471 1.87 -0.71 16.13
C ALA A 471 2.48 0.66 15.75
N PRO A 472 2.71 1.53 16.72
CA PRO A 472 3.36 2.83 16.49
C PRO A 472 4.88 2.75 16.37
N SER A 473 5.53 1.65 16.79
CA SER A 473 6.99 1.52 16.86
C SER A 473 7.46 0.09 16.54
N ASN A 474 8.76 -0.09 16.30
CA ASN A 474 9.39 -1.39 16.02
C ASN A 474 8.91 -2.13 14.76
N LYS A 475 8.40 -1.42 13.76
CA LYS A 475 7.86 -2.00 12.52
C LYS A 475 8.87 -2.87 11.78
N ALA A 476 10.14 -2.46 11.70
CA ALA A 476 11.19 -3.21 11.01
C ALA A 476 11.42 -4.59 11.64
N GLU A 477 11.42 -4.68 12.97
CA GLU A 477 11.56 -5.95 13.69
C GLU A 477 10.33 -6.85 13.51
N VAL A 478 9.12 -6.28 13.59
CA VAL A 478 7.87 -7.03 13.36
C VAL A 478 7.82 -7.54 11.92
N ARG A 479 8.19 -6.73 10.93
CA ARG A 479 8.28 -7.14 9.52
C ARG A 479 9.23 -8.32 9.34
N LYS A 480 10.41 -8.28 9.97
CA LYS A 480 11.37 -9.38 9.96
C LYS A 480 10.81 -10.66 10.59
N GLN A 481 10.07 -10.54 11.70
CA GLN A 481 9.41 -11.69 12.32
C GLN A 481 8.32 -12.26 11.43
N ILE A 482 7.55 -11.43 10.74
CA ILE A 482 6.55 -11.83 9.73
C ILE A 482 7.24 -12.62 8.62
N GLU A 483 8.34 -12.13 8.03
CA GLU A 483 9.08 -12.83 6.98
C GLU A 483 9.62 -14.19 7.46
N ASN A 484 10.17 -14.26 8.66
CA ASN A 484 10.62 -15.53 9.25
C ASN A 484 9.48 -16.54 9.42
N LEU A 485 8.27 -16.08 9.78
CA LEU A 485 7.10 -16.97 9.88
C LEU A 485 6.61 -17.43 8.51
N LYS A 486 6.62 -16.56 7.50
CA LYS A 486 6.30 -16.94 6.12
C LYS A 486 7.22 -18.07 5.65
N HIS A 487 8.53 -17.89 5.79
CA HIS A 487 9.50 -18.95 5.45
C HIS A 487 9.28 -20.25 6.25
N ALA A 488 8.88 -20.14 7.52
CA ALA A 488 8.56 -21.33 8.30
C ALA A 488 7.28 -22.05 7.81
N LEU A 489 6.29 -21.28 7.33
CA LEU A 489 5.04 -21.80 6.76
C LEU A 489 5.25 -22.44 5.38
N GLU A 490 6.20 -21.98 4.58
CA GLU A 490 6.56 -22.56 3.28
C GLU A 490 6.89 -24.05 3.39
N ASN A 491 7.45 -24.50 4.53
CA ASN A 491 7.74 -25.92 4.77
C ASN A 491 6.49 -26.81 4.87
N PHE A 492 5.31 -26.22 4.96
CA PHE A 492 4.01 -26.92 4.96
C PHE A 492 3.25 -26.76 3.64
N GLY A 493 3.81 -26.06 2.66
CA GLY A 493 3.21 -25.91 1.33
C GLY A 493 3.37 -27.16 0.46
N LEU A 494 2.44 -27.40 -0.46
CA LEU A 494 2.59 -28.41 -1.50
C LEU A 494 3.29 -27.79 -2.72
N PRO A 495 4.48 -28.27 -3.11
CA PRO A 495 5.13 -27.74 -4.30
C PRO A 495 4.27 -27.93 -5.55
N ASN A 496 4.07 -26.89 -6.35
CA ASN A 496 3.48 -26.97 -7.68
C ASN A 496 4.45 -27.58 -8.68
N ASP A 497 5.74 -27.25 -8.52
CA ASP A 497 6.82 -27.62 -9.43
C ASP A 497 7.27 -29.06 -9.18
N LYS A 498 7.38 -29.87 -10.26
CA LYS A 498 7.78 -31.29 -10.19
C LYS A 498 9.22 -31.46 -9.69
N ASP A 499 10.11 -30.55 -10.07
CA ASP A 499 11.51 -30.60 -9.66
C ASP A 499 11.62 -30.29 -8.17
N LEU A 500 10.91 -29.27 -7.69
CA LEU A 500 10.83 -28.92 -6.27
C LEU A 500 10.19 -30.04 -5.45
N LYS A 501 9.12 -30.65 -5.96
CA LYS A 501 8.48 -31.81 -5.32
C LYS A 501 9.42 -32.98 -5.21
N SER A 502 10.16 -33.30 -6.28
CA SER A 502 11.13 -34.38 -6.31
C SER A 502 12.31 -34.12 -5.36
N LEU A 503 12.78 -32.88 -5.30
CA LEU A 503 13.81 -32.42 -4.37
C LEU A 503 13.36 -32.59 -2.92
N TRP A 504 12.14 -32.20 -2.60
CA TRP A 504 11.55 -32.38 -1.26
C TRP A 504 11.50 -33.85 -0.84
N LEU A 505 10.96 -34.72 -1.69
CA LEU A 505 10.87 -36.16 -1.41
C LEU A 505 12.25 -36.77 -1.14
N LYS A 506 13.29 -36.38 -1.90
CA LYS A 506 14.65 -36.85 -1.68
C LYS A 506 15.28 -36.33 -0.39
N LYS A 507 15.01 -35.07 -0.03
CA LYS A 507 15.44 -34.48 1.26
C LYS A 507 14.77 -35.18 2.44
N GLU A 508 13.49 -35.54 2.32
CA GLU A 508 12.77 -36.30 3.33
C GLU A 508 13.35 -37.72 3.46
N GLU A 509 13.58 -38.43 2.32
CA GLU A 509 14.25 -39.75 2.32
C GLU A 509 15.61 -39.66 3.03
N LEU A 510 16.40 -38.64 2.75
CA LEU A 510 17.70 -38.44 3.39
C LEU A 510 17.58 -38.19 4.90
N SER A 511 16.59 -37.43 5.34
CA SER A 511 16.35 -37.14 6.75
C SER A 511 15.91 -38.37 7.53
N VAL A 512 15.07 -39.24 6.94
CA VAL A 512 14.65 -40.51 7.53
C VAL A 512 15.84 -41.46 7.65
N MET A 513 16.68 -41.55 6.61
CA MET A 513 17.90 -42.34 6.65
C MET A 513 18.89 -41.88 7.74
N ALA A 514 18.89 -40.62 8.12
CA ALA A 514 19.77 -40.10 9.17
C ALA A 514 19.38 -40.54 10.60
N LEU A 515 18.19 -41.11 10.79
CA LEU A 515 17.69 -41.58 12.09
C LEU A 515 18.11 -43.00 12.47
N PHE A 516 18.68 -43.74 11.54
CA PHE A 516 19.05 -45.17 11.73
C PHE A 516 20.56 -45.36 11.59
N GLY A 517 21.11 -46.37 12.30
CA GLY A 517 22.54 -46.69 12.25
C GLY A 517 22.94 -47.26 10.86
N PHE A 518 24.17 -47.00 10.40
CA PHE A 518 24.57 -47.18 8.99
C PHE A 518 25.39 -48.45 8.75
N SER A 519 24.99 -49.23 7.73
CA SER A 519 25.84 -50.18 7.06
C SER A 519 26.63 -49.52 5.90
N GLU A 520 27.69 -50.15 5.39
CA GLU A 520 28.46 -49.63 4.24
C GLU A 520 27.57 -49.35 3.02
N LYS A 521 26.60 -50.23 2.72
CA LYS A 521 25.65 -50.05 1.61
C LYS A 521 24.72 -48.87 1.81
N GLU A 522 24.33 -48.57 3.04
CA GLU A 522 23.49 -47.41 3.37
C GLU A 522 24.26 -46.09 3.26
N ASN A 523 25.56 -46.12 3.60
CA ASN A 523 26.44 -44.97 3.37
C ASN A 523 26.62 -44.64 1.89
N GLU A 524 26.80 -45.66 1.02
CA GLU A 524 26.87 -45.47 -0.43
C GLU A 524 25.56 -44.91 -1.00
N LYS A 525 24.42 -45.44 -0.51
CA LYS A 525 23.10 -44.91 -0.93
C LYS A 525 22.91 -43.45 -0.49
N ARG A 526 23.32 -43.12 0.71
CA ARG A 526 23.27 -41.75 1.25
C ARG A 526 24.13 -40.78 0.45
N GLN A 527 25.34 -41.19 0.08
CA GLN A 527 26.22 -40.35 -0.73
C GLN A 527 25.63 -40.09 -2.13
N LYS A 528 25.12 -41.12 -2.80
CA LYS A 528 24.42 -40.94 -4.08
C LYS A 528 23.19 -40.03 -3.97
N LEU A 529 22.45 -40.12 -2.87
CA LEU A 529 21.29 -39.28 -2.62
C LEU A 529 21.70 -37.81 -2.39
N HIS A 530 22.81 -37.56 -1.67
CA HIS A 530 23.39 -36.24 -1.52
C HIS A 530 23.82 -35.62 -2.86
N GLU A 531 24.49 -36.40 -3.73
CA GLU A 531 24.89 -35.96 -5.07
C GLU A 531 23.68 -35.59 -5.92
N GLN A 532 22.62 -36.43 -5.89
CA GLN A 532 21.38 -36.16 -6.60
C GLN A 532 20.66 -34.92 -6.07
N ILE A 533 20.62 -34.72 -4.76
CA ILE A 533 20.03 -33.54 -4.14
C ILE A 533 20.80 -32.30 -4.59
N SER A 534 22.12 -32.32 -4.54
CA SER A 534 22.97 -31.19 -4.97
C SER A 534 22.76 -30.82 -6.44
N ASP A 535 22.69 -31.81 -7.34
CA ASP A 535 22.40 -31.56 -8.77
C ASP A 535 20.99 -30.96 -8.98
N MET A 536 20.00 -31.48 -8.26
CA MET A 536 18.62 -30.95 -8.31
C MET A 536 18.52 -29.55 -7.71
N GLU A 537 19.22 -29.25 -6.63
CA GLU A 537 19.29 -27.90 -6.04
C GLU A 537 19.88 -26.88 -7.03
N GLN A 538 20.95 -27.27 -7.74
CA GLN A 538 21.55 -26.41 -8.75
C GLN A 538 20.59 -26.12 -9.91
N ARG A 539 19.93 -27.15 -10.45
CA ARG A 539 18.93 -27.00 -11.51
C ARG A 539 17.75 -26.15 -11.07
N PHE A 540 17.26 -26.37 -9.86
CA PHE A 540 16.15 -25.58 -9.33
C PHE A 540 16.54 -24.13 -9.07
N ALA A 541 17.78 -23.86 -8.61
CA ALA A 541 18.29 -22.49 -8.44
C ALA A 541 18.37 -21.70 -9.76
N GLU A 542 18.69 -22.37 -10.88
CA GLU A 542 18.63 -21.75 -12.21
C GLU A 542 17.20 -21.45 -12.62
N LYS A 543 16.28 -22.40 -12.41
CA LYS A 543 14.84 -22.24 -12.68
C LYS A 543 14.23 -21.15 -11.78
N GLU A 544 14.64 -21.06 -10.54
CA GLU A 544 14.20 -20.02 -9.60
C GLU A 544 14.57 -18.63 -10.09
N LYS A 545 15.77 -18.44 -10.59
CA LYS A 545 16.20 -17.16 -11.17
C LYS A 545 15.42 -16.76 -12.44
N LEU A 546 15.06 -17.74 -13.27
CA LEU A 546 14.41 -17.47 -14.55
C LEU A 546 12.87 -17.34 -14.44
N VAL A 547 12.24 -18.15 -13.60
CA VAL A 547 10.78 -18.29 -13.54
C VAL A 547 10.20 -17.75 -12.24
N TYR A 548 10.82 -18.10 -11.10
CA TYR A 548 10.25 -17.85 -9.77
C TYR A 548 10.82 -16.63 -9.05
N HIS A 549 11.72 -15.85 -9.65
CA HIS A 549 12.38 -14.71 -8.97
C HIS A 549 11.41 -13.66 -8.41
N ASN A 550 10.25 -13.50 -9.03
CA ASN A 550 9.17 -12.60 -8.59
C ASN A 550 7.88 -13.38 -8.26
N ALA A 551 7.96 -14.68 -7.99
CA ALA A 551 6.78 -15.48 -7.66
C ALA A 551 6.03 -14.90 -6.46
N PHE A 552 4.69 -14.93 -6.51
CA PHE A 552 3.84 -14.47 -5.43
C PHE A 552 3.17 -15.67 -4.75
N GLU A 553 3.47 -15.86 -3.49
CA GLU A 553 3.00 -17.03 -2.75
C GLU A 553 1.70 -16.71 -2.00
N TRP A 554 0.59 -16.68 -2.73
CA TRP A 554 -0.73 -16.30 -2.23
C TRP A 554 -1.08 -16.88 -0.86
N ARG A 555 -0.75 -18.14 -0.63
CA ARG A 555 -1.03 -18.86 0.60
C ARG A 555 -0.25 -18.33 1.81
N PHE A 556 0.92 -17.75 1.58
CA PHE A 556 1.80 -17.28 2.65
C PHE A 556 1.86 -15.75 2.74
N GLU A 557 1.31 -15.05 1.77
CA GLU A 557 1.33 -13.60 1.74
C GLU A 557 0.17 -12.97 2.52
N PHE A 558 -1.02 -13.58 2.49
CA PHE A 558 -2.21 -13.05 3.14
C PHE A 558 -2.80 -14.08 4.12
N PRO A 559 -2.47 -14.00 5.44
CA PRO A 559 -3.02 -14.92 6.44
C PRO A 559 -4.53 -14.76 6.64
N GLU A 560 -5.09 -13.62 6.21
CA GLU A 560 -6.51 -13.29 6.30
C GLU A 560 -7.39 -14.13 5.38
N VAL A 561 -6.80 -14.76 4.34
CA VAL A 561 -7.52 -15.62 3.39
C VAL A 561 -7.27 -17.11 3.64
N LEU A 562 -6.82 -17.46 4.85
CA LEU A 562 -6.69 -18.82 5.32
C LEU A 562 -7.79 -19.12 6.35
N ASP A 563 -8.30 -20.36 6.34
CA ASP A 563 -9.17 -20.84 7.41
C ASP A 563 -8.39 -21.21 8.69
N ASP A 564 -9.09 -21.71 9.71
CA ASP A 564 -8.48 -22.14 10.97
C ASP A 564 -7.58 -23.38 10.82
N ALA A 565 -7.72 -24.14 9.75
CA ALA A 565 -6.86 -25.27 9.42
C ALA A 565 -5.61 -24.84 8.61
N GLY A 566 -5.55 -23.55 8.19
CA GLY A 566 -4.51 -23.01 7.32
C GLY A 566 -4.72 -23.34 5.84
N GLU A 567 -5.94 -23.75 5.44
CA GLU A 567 -6.29 -23.91 4.03
C GLU A 567 -6.61 -22.56 3.40
N PHE A 568 -6.24 -22.40 2.13
CA PHE A 568 -6.53 -21.20 1.38
C PHE A 568 -8.00 -21.16 0.97
N ILE A 569 -8.78 -20.25 1.56
CA ILE A 569 -10.20 -20.05 1.25
C ILE A 569 -10.43 -19.01 0.14
N GLY A 570 -9.43 -18.20 -0.17
CA GLY A 570 -9.47 -17.20 -1.23
C GLY A 570 -10.19 -15.90 -0.84
N PHE A 571 -10.67 -15.20 -1.87
CA PHE A 571 -11.30 -13.89 -1.75
C PHE A 571 -12.79 -13.97 -2.09
N ASP A 572 -13.61 -13.13 -1.46
CA ASP A 572 -15.06 -13.02 -1.77
C ASP A 572 -15.28 -12.38 -3.15
N ALA A 573 -14.36 -11.53 -3.61
CA ALA A 573 -14.35 -10.95 -4.94
C ALA A 573 -12.93 -10.72 -5.47
N VAL A 574 -12.73 -10.99 -6.75
CA VAL A 574 -11.52 -10.63 -7.48
C VAL A 574 -11.91 -9.64 -8.57
N ILE A 575 -11.29 -8.47 -8.56
CA ILE A 575 -11.56 -7.37 -9.48
C ILE A 575 -10.24 -6.83 -10.03
N GLY A 576 -10.18 -6.43 -11.28
CA GLY A 576 -8.97 -5.86 -11.85
C GLY A 576 -9.01 -5.80 -13.37
N ASN A 577 -8.00 -5.17 -13.94
CA ASN A 577 -7.73 -5.16 -15.38
C ASN A 577 -6.31 -5.68 -15.61
N PRO A 578 -6.11 -6.97 -15.86
CA PRO A 578 -4.79 -7.56 -16.02
C PRO A 578 -4.08 -7.01 -17.27
N PRO A 579 -2.72 -6.98 -17.27
CA PRO A 579 -1.94 -6.40 -18.37
C PRO A 579 -2.08 -7.21 -19.66
N TYR A 580 -2.19 -6.51 -20.80
CA TYR A 580 -2.28 -7.10 -22.15
C TYR A 580 -0.89 -7.48 -22.67
N ILE A 581 -0.25 -8.48 -22.09
CA ILE A 581 1.07 -8.97 -22.49
C ILE A 581 0.93 -10.11 -23.48
N ARG A 582 1.50 -9.93 -24.67
CA ARG A 582 1.44 -10.94 -25.73
C ARG A 582 2.14 -12.23 -25.33
N GLN A 583 1.57 -13.35 -25.73
CA GLN A 583 2.07 -14.68 -25.42
C GLN A 583 3.53 -14.93 -25.85
N GLU A 584 4.03 -14.22 -26.89
CA GLU A 584 5.41 -14.34 -27.34
C GLU A 584 6.41 -13.82 -26.30
N SER A 585 6.00 -12.82 -25.50
CA SER A 585 6.85 -12.19 -24.49
C SER A 585 6.99 -13.03 -23.20
N ILE A 586 6.17 -14.08 -23.04
CA ILE A 586 6.18 -14.97 -21.85
C ILE A 586 6.61 -16.39 -22.16
N LYS A 587 7.37 -16.59 -23.25
CA LYS A 587 7.76 -17.95 -23.71
C LYS A 587 8.41 -18.79 -22.62
N ASP A 588 9.30 -18.19 -21.85
CA ASP A 588 10.06 -18.88 -20.80
C ASP A 588 9.19 -19.28 -19.59
N GLN A 589 8.08 -18.57 -19.37
CA GLN A 589 7.13 -18.85 -18.28
C GLN A 589 6.04 -19.86 -18.68
N LYS A 590 5.81 -20.09 -19.99
CA LYS A 590 4.73 -20.99 -20.48
C LYS A 590 4.74 -22.38 -19.85
N PRO A 591 5.89 -23.07 -19.71
CA PRO A 591 5.90 -24.41 -19.10
C PRO A 591 5.43 -24.39 -17.65
N ALA A 592 5.84 -23.40 -16.86
CA ALA A 592 5.42 -23.25 -15.46
C ALA A 592 3.93 -22.91 -15.36
N LEU A 593 3.41 -21.98 -16.20
CA LEU A 593 1.99 -21.65 -16.27
C LEU A 593 1.15 -22.87 -16.66
N GLN A 594 1.60 -23.68 -17.62
CA GLN A 594 0.90 -24.89 -18.02
C GLN A 594 0.87 -25.94 -16.88
N GLU A 595 1.94 -26.05 -16.12
CA GLU A 595 2.01 -26.95 -14.97
C GLU A 595 1.08 -26.51 -13.82
N MET A 596 1.04 -25.20 -13.54
CA MET A 596 0.20 -24.63 -12.48
C MET A 596 -1.29 -24.66 -12.82
N PHE A 597 -1.66 -24.25 -14.02
CA PHE A 597 -3.06 -24.06 -14.40
C PHE A 597 -3.68 -25.26 -15.13
N GLY A 598 -2.88 -26.24 -15.55
CA GLY A 598 -3.36 -27.51 -16.13
C GLY A 598 -4.38 -27.32 -17.25
N THR A 599 -5.62 -27.79 -17.05
CA THR A 599 -6.71 -27.69 -18.03
C THR A 599 -7.21 -26.27 -18.30
N PHE A 600 -6.97 -25.34 -17.38
CA PHE A 600 -7.33 -23.93 -17.55
C PHE A 600 -6.30 -23.15 -18.38
N TYR A 601 -5.11 -23.74 -18.62
CA TYR A 601 -4.08 -23.10 -19.41
C TYR A 601 -4.42 -23.10 -20.91
N CYS A 602 -4.47 -21.93 -21.51
CA CYS A 602 -4.59 -21.75 -22.96
C CYS A 602 -3.28 -21.23 -23.56
N GLY A 603 -2.56 -22.09 -24.32
CA GLY A 603 -1.24 -21.78 -24.87
C GLY A 603 -1.19 -20.62 -25.87
N THR A 604 -2.33 -20.33 -26.50
CA THR A 604 -2.48 -19.24 -27.51
C THR A 604 -3.08 -17.97 -26.94
N ALA A 605 -3.49 -17.95 -25.67
CA ALA A 605 -4.05 -16.78 -25.04
C ALA A 605 -2.97 -15.83 -24.50
N ASP A 606 -3.23 -14.53 -24.59
CA ASP A 606 -2.44 -13.50 -23.94
C ASP A 606 -2.62 -13.56 -22.40
N ILE A 607 -1.83 -12.78 -21.66
CA ILE A 607 -1.80 -12.88 -20.19
C ILE A 607 -3.13 -12.48 -19.55
N ASP A 608 -3.84 -11.49 -20.13
CA ASP A 608 -5.16 -11.04 -19.68
C ASP A 608 -6.18 -12.18 -19.59
N ARG A 609 -6.16 -13.09 -20.58
CA ARG A 609 -7.05 -14.27 -20.59
C ARG A 609 -6.59 -15.39 -19.68
N LYS A 610 -5.29 -15.43 -19.32
CA LYS A 610 -4.74 -16.41 -18.37
C LYS A 610 -4.99 -16.03 -16.91
N SER A 611 -5.18 -14.75 -16.62
CA SER A 611 -5.44 -14.26 -15.27
C SER A 611 -6.90 -14.35 -14.84
N VAL A 612 -7.80 -14.77 -15.70
CA VAL A 612 -9.25 -14.95 -15.42
C VAL A 612 -9.59 -16.36 -14.90
N VAL A 613 -8.58 -17.15 -14.60
CA VAL A 613 -8.77 -18.53 -14.10
C VAL A 613 -8.54 -18.58 -12.55
#